data_ea9e961c235935799f45c36a909219e3
#
_entry.id   ea9e961c235935799f45c36a909219e3
#
_cell.length_a   1.000
_cell.length_b   1.000
_cell.length_c   1.000
_cell.angle_alpha   90.00
_cell.angle_beta   90.00
_cell.angle_gamma   90.00
#
_symmetry.space_group_name_H-M   'P 1'
#
loop_
_entity.id
_entity.type
_entity.pdbx_description
1 polymer ?
#
loop_
_entity_poly.entity_id
_entity_poly.type
_entity_poly.pdbx_seq_one_letter_code
_entity_poly.pdbx_strand_id
1 'polypeptide(L)'
;MNYKFTTKYKENIKEDAKADSRARANFVRKIVFDNLYTFDDSEIKNGKKPKTKHNVKIEGISLNDEDYELISKISNNYNMTVTKLVSFIVNQYYENKINN
;
A
#
# COMPACT_ATOMS: atom_id res chain seq x y z
N MET A 1 -5.36 13.94 -5.65
CA MET A 1 -6.38 13.00 -6.20
C MET A 1 -6.31 11.69 -5.43
N ASN A 2 -7.46 11.06 -5.23
CA ASN A 2 -7.50 9.77 -4.52
C ASN A 2 -7.49 8.63 -5.51
N TYR A 3 -6.62 7.67 -5.26
CA TYR A 3 -6.53 6.43 -6.01
C TYR A 3 -7.01 5.29 -5.14
N LYS A 4 -7.56 4.24 -5.74
CA LYS A 4 -8.13 3.11 -5.00
C LYS A 4 -7.25 1.88 -5.15
N PHE A 5 -7.10 1.15 -4.04
CA PHE A 5 -6.37 -0.11 -4.00
C PHE A 5 -7.11 -1.11 -3.12
N THR A 6 -6.71 -2.36 -3.16
CA THR A 6 -7.37 -3.42 -2.37
C THR A 6 -6.50 -3.82 -1.19
N THR A 7 -7.15 -4.08 -0.05
CA THR A 7 -6.47 -4.48 1.18
C THR A 7 -7.37 -5.32 2.08
N LYS A 8 -6.78 -6.21 2.84
CA LYS A 8 -7.45 -6.94 3.92
C LYS A 8 -7.54 -6.10 5.20
N TYR A 9 -6.86 -4.99 5.27
CA TYR A 9 -6.62 -4.27 6.52
C TYR A 9 -7.36 -2.95 6.62
N LYS A 10 -8.53 -2.84 5.97
CA LYS A 10 -9.32 -1.62 5.97
C LYS A 10 -9.66 -1.14 7.38
N GLU A 11 -10.06 -2.05 8.27
CA GLU A 11 -10.40 -1.68 9.64
C GLU A 11 -9.16 -1.25 10.44
N ASN A 12 -8.02 -1.90 10.22
CA ASN A 12 -6.75 -1.50 10.82
C ASN A 12 -6.36 -0.08 10.39
N ILE A 13 -6.50 0.21 9.10
CA ILE A 13 -6.22 1.55 8.55
C ILE A 13 -7.12 2.58 9.21
N LYS A 14 -8.41 2.30 9.31
CA LYS A 14 -9.39 3.20 9.91
C LYS A 14 -9.02 3.54 11.36
N GLU A 15 -8.71 2.53 12.16
CA GLU A 15 -8.35 2.72 13.56
C GLU A 15 -7.01 3.46 13.72
N ASP A 16 -6.02 3.08 12.95
CA ASP A 16 -4.69 3.69 13.03
C ASP A 16 -4.70 5.14 12.54
N ALA A 17 -5.45 5.44 11.48
CA ALA A 17 -5.60 6.80 10.98
C ALA A 17 -6.28 7.69 12.02
N LYS A 18 -7.29 7.17 12.69
CA LYS A 18 -7.99 7.87 13.77
C LYS A 18 -7.04 8.16 14.94
N ALA A 19 -6.25 7.17 15.34
CA ALA A 19 -5.27 7.32 16.41
C ALA A 19 -4.19 8.35 16.05
N ASP A 20 -3.84 8.47 14.77
CA ASP A 20 -2.85 9.43 14.27
C ASP A 20 -3.48 10.79 13.89
N SER A 21 -4.78 10.96 14.12
CA SER A 21 -5.54 12.18 13.78
C SER A 21 -5.40 12.58 12.31
N ARG A 22 -5.35 11.61 11.41
CA ARG A 22 -5.23 11.83 9.96
C ARG A 22 -6.44 11.28 9.22
N ALA A 23 -6.76 11.90 8.09
CA ALA A 23 -7.68 11.27 7.14
C ALA A 23 -7.07 9.95 6.63
N ARG A 24 -7.92 8.95 6.40
CA ARG A 24 -7.44 7.60 6.02
C ARG A 24 -6.56 7.60 4.78
N ALA A 25 -6.94 8.35 3.75
CA ALA A 25 -6.16 8.40 2.51
C ALA A 25 -4.77 9.00 2.73
N ASN A 26 -4.65 9.98 3.60
CA ASN A 26 -3.37 10.59 3.95
C ASN A 26 -2.54 9.68 4.84
N PHE A 27 -3.18 8.93 5.71
CA PHE A 27 -2.50 7.93 6.54
C PHE A 27 -1.90 6.82 5.68
N VAL A 28 -2.65 6.33 4.69
CA VAL A 28 -2.14 5.33 3.74
C VAL A 28 -0.94 5.88 2.98
N ARG A 29 -1.01 7.14 2.55
CA ARG A 29 0.12 7.79 1.89
C ARG A 29 1.37 7.75 2.77
N LYS A 30 1.21 8.04 4.05
CA LYS A 30 2.32 7.99 5.01
C LYS A 30 2.92 6.59 5.09
N ILE A 31 2.10 5.55 5.20
CA ILE A 31 2.58 4.17 5.23
C ILE A 31 3.41 3.86 3.99
N VAL A 32 2.88 4.19 2.82
CA VAL A 32 3.55 3.90 1.55
C VAL A 32 4.90 4.61 1.46
N PHE A 33 4.94 5.91 1.75
CA PHE A 33 6.17 6.68 1.63
C PHE A 33 7.21 6.31 2.70
N ASP A 34 6.77 5.95 3.90
CA ASP A 34 7.69 5.48 4.95
C ASP A 34 8.36 4.15 4.58
N ASN A 35 7.75 3.37 3.70
CA ASN A 35 8.23 2.03 3.33
C ASN A 35 8.66 1.90 1.87
N LEU A 36 8.59 2.98 1.09
CA LEU A 36 8.76 2.91 -0.37
C LEU A 36 10.14 2.43 -0.79
N TYR A 37 11.15 2.75 -0.03
CA TYR A 37 12.54 2.37 -0.33
C TYR A 37 13.06 1.23 0.53
N THR A 38 12.26 0.74 1.48
CA THR A 38 12.71 -0.24 2.48
C THR A 38 11.83 -1.49 2.54
N PHE A 39 10.72 -1.53 1.79
CA PHE A 39 9.86 -2.71 1.79
C PHE A 39 10.61 -3.92 1.23
N ASP A 40 10.23 -5.10 1.68
CA ASP A 40 10.83 -6.34 1.19
C ASP A 40 10.23 -6.69 -0.18
N ASP A 41 11.04 -6.61 -1.23
CA ASP A 41 10.61 -6.88 -2.59
C ASP A 41 10.92 -8.30 -3.08
N SER A 42 11.38 -9.18 -2.20
CA SER A 42 11.80 -10.52 -2.58
C SER A 42 10.69 -11.35 -3.23
N GLU A 43 9.45 -11.24 -2.73
CA GLU A 43 8.33 -11.95 -3.31
C GLU A 43 8.02 -11.46 -4.72
N ILE A 44 8.09 -10.15 -4.95
CA ILE A 44 7.89 -9.56 -6.27
C ILE A 44 8.97 -10.08 -7.24
N LYS A 45 10.21 -10.04 -6.83
CA LYS A 45 11.35 -10.48 -7.64
C LYS A 45 11.29 -11.97 -7.95
N ASN A 46 10.75 -12.77 -7.05
CA ASN A 46 10.58 -14.21 -7.22
C ASN A 46 9.35 -14.58 -8.07
N GLY A 47 8.62 -13.58 -8.55
CA GLY A 47 7.46 -13.80 -9.41
C GLY A 47 6.26 -14.44 -8.74
N LYS A 48 6.18 -14.37 -7.42
CA LYS A 48 5.00 -14.87 -6.71
C LYS A 48 3.78 -14.05 -7.06
N LYS A 49 2.76 -14.73 -7.57
CA LYS A 49 1.47 -14.09 -7.83
C LYS A 49 0.73 -13.89 -6.50
N PRO A 50 0.00 -12.78 -6.35
CA PRO A 50 -0.83 -12.59 -5.16
C PRO A 50 -1.82 -13.74 -5.02
N LYS A 51 -1.94 -14.26 -3.80
CA LYS A 51 -2.91 -15.32 -3.50
C LYS A 51 -4.33 -14.80 -3.70
N THR A 52 -5.25 -15.73 -3.92
CA THR A 52 -6.67 -15.46 -4.14
C THR A 52 -7.21 -14.52 -3.06
N LYS A 53 -7.95 -13.54 -3.51
CA LYS A 53 -8.37 -12.40 -2.70
C LYS A 53 -9.68 -12.69 -1.99
N HIS A 54 -9.61 -13.37 -0.85
CA HIS A 54 -10.75 -13.47 0.05
C HIS A 54 -10.71 -12.30 1.04
N ASN A 55 -11.86 -11.70 1.29
CA ASN A 55 -12.04 -10.62 2.28
C ASN A 55 -11.27 -9.34 1.95
N VAL A 56 -11.05 -9.08 0.66
CA VAL A 56 -10.37 -7.86 0.23
C VAL A 56 -11.41 -6.74 0.11
N LYS A 57 -11.06 -5.57 0.62
CA LYS A 57 -11.88 -4.37 0.54
C LYS A 57 -11.14 -3.27 -0.18
N ILE A 58 -11.88 -2.28 -0.65
CA ILE A 58 -11.30 -1.14 -1.37
C ILE A 58 -11.00 -0.02 -0.37
N GLU A 59 -9.82 0.55 -0.47
CA GLU A 59 -9.40 1.70 0.33
C GLU A 59 -8.74 2.74 -0.57
N GLY A 60 -8.65 3.98 -0.10
CA GLY A 60 -8.08 5.08 -0.88
C GLY A 60 -6.72 5.52 -0.41
N ILE A 61 -5.93 6.04 -1.35
CA ILE A 61 -4.67 6.72 -1.05
C ILE A 61 -4.68 8.08 -1.75
N SER A 62 -4.26 9.12 -1.02
CA SER A 62 -4.18 10.47 -1.56
C SER A 62 -2.78 10.72 -2.12
N LEU A 63 -2.69 11.00 -3.42
CA LEU A 63 -1.42 11.24 -4.10
C LEU A 63 -1.55 12.49 -4.97
N ASN A 64 -0.61 13.41 -4.86
CA ASN A 64 -0.48 14.48 -5.83
C ASN A 64 0.27 13.96 -7.07
N ASP A 65 0.44 14.83 -8.09
CA ASP A 65 1.07 14.41 -9.34
C ASP A 65 2.52 13.96 -9.14
N GLU A 66 3.26 14.62 -8.28
CA GLU A 66 4.65 14.25 -7.98
C GLU A 66 4.73 12.89 -7.28
N ASP A 67 3.85 12.66 -6.32
CA ASP A 67 3.75 11.39 -5.61
C ASP A 67 3.45 10.25 -6.58
N TYR A 68 2.45 10.45 -7.44
CA TYR A 68 2.06 9.45 -8.42
C TYR A 68 3.20 9.12 -9.37
N GLU A 69 3.88 10.16 -9.86
CA GLU A 69 5.01 9.98 -10.77
C GLU A 69 6.13 9.16 -10.14
N LEU A 70 6.47 9.47 -8.89
CA LEU A 70 7.51 8.73 -8.16
C LEU A 70 7.13 7.26 -7.97
N ILE A 71 5.92 7.00 -7.48
CA ILE A 71 5.47 5.62 -7.28
C ILE A 71 5.36 4.88 -8.61
N SER A 72 4.94 5.59 -9.67
CA SER A 72 4.85 5.02 -11.02
C SER A 72 6.21 4.53 -11.53
N LYS A 73 7.27 5.32 -11.32
CA LYS A 73 8.63 4.91 -11.70
C LYS A 73 9.04 3.62 -10.99
N ILE A 74 8.76 3.54 -9.70
CA ILE A 74 9.10 2.37 -8.90
C ILE A 74 8.26 1.17 -9.33
N SER A 75 6.96 1.35 -9.51
CA SER A 75 6.08 0.25 -9.93
C SER A 75 6.47 -0.29 -11.31
N ASN A 76 6.88 0.58 -12.23
CA ASN A 76 7.33 0.16 -13.55
C ASN A 76 8.58 -0.72 -13.49
N ASN A 77 9.47 -0.47 -12.54
CA ASN A 77 10.65 -1.31 -12.33
C ASN A 77 10.28 -2.74 -11.92
N TYR A 78 9.11 -2.91 -11.33
CA TYR A 78 8.60 -4.22 -10.92
C TYR A 78 7.54 -4.78 -11.87
N ASN A 79 7.29 -4.13 -12.99
CA ASN A 79 6.22 -4.49 -13.93
C ASN A 79 4.84 -4.57 -13.26
N MET A 80 4.57 -3.61 -12.38
CA MET A 80 3.32 -3.52 -11.62
C MET A 80 2.60 -2.21 -11.90
N THR A 81 1.30 -2.20 -11.67
CA THR A 81 0.55 -0.94 -11.64
C THR A 81 0.82 -0.22 -10.31
N VAL A 82 0.59 1.09 -10.29
CA VAL A 82 0.74 1.90 -9.06
C VAL A 82 -0.13 1.33 -7.94
N THR A 83 -1.38 1.02 -8.23
CA THR A 83 -2.30 0.52 -7.19
C THR A 83 -1.91 -0.85 -6.67
N LYS A 84 -1.33 -1.72 -7.51
CA LYS A 84 -0.82 -3.01 -7.04
C LYS A 84 0.38 -2.85 -6.12
N LEU A 85 1.29 -1.93 -6.44
CA LEU A 85 2.42 -1.66 -5.56
C LEU A 85 1.96 -1.08 -4.23
N VAL A 86 1.01 -0.15 -4.24
CA VAL A 86 0.41 0.39 -3.02
C VAL A 86 -0.19 -0.72 -2.17
N SER A 87 -0.99 -1.60 -2.77
CA SER A 87 -1.57 -2.75 -2.09
C SER A 87 -0.49 -3.63 -1.46
N PHE A 88 0.55 -3.93 -2.20
CA PHE A 88 1.65 -4.76 -1.72
C PHE A 88 2.33 -4.15 -0.50
N ILE A 89 2.68 -2.87 -0.57
CA ILE A 89 3.38 -2.20 0.53
C ILE A 89 2.49 -2.10 1.77
N VAL A 90 1.23 -1.70 1.62
CA VAL A 90 0.31 -1.57 2.74
C VAL A 90 0.04 -2.93 3.39
N ASN A 91 -0.21 -3.95 2.59
CA ASN A 91 -0.49 -5.29 3.13
C ASN A 91 0.73 -5.87 3.84
N GLN A 92 1.92 -5.68 3.29
CA GLN A 92 3.16 -6.11 3.93
C GLN A 92 3.40 -5.39 5.26
N TYR A 93 3.14 -4.08 5.29
CA TYR A 93 3.27 -3.29 6.51
C TYR A 93 2.41 -3.89 7.64
N TYR A 94 1.15 -4.19 7.34
CA TYR A 94 0.25 -4.74 8.37
C TYR A 94 0.57 -6.19 8.71
N GLU A 95 0.97 -7.00 7.75
CA GLU A 95 1.39 -8.38 8.02
C GLU A 95 2.58 -8.40 8.99
N ASN A 96 3.56 -7.55 8.76
CA ASN A 96 4.72 -7.45 9.64
C ASN A 96 4.34 -6.91 11.02
N LYS A 97 3.46 -5.93 11.09
CA LYS A 97 3.01 -5.33 12.34
C LYS A 97 2.21 -6.31 13.19
N ILE A 98 1.33 -7.09 12.57
CA ILE A 98 0.44 -8.02 13.27
C ILE A 98 1.18 -9.28 13.70
N ASN A 99 2.11 -9.77 12.88
CA ASN A 99 2.82 -11.03 13.11
C ASN A 99 4.09 -10.89 13.95
N ASN A 100 4.40 -9.68 14.37
CA ASN A 100 5.56 -9.45 15.24
C ASN A 100 5.10 -9.28 16.69
#